data_a9dae80712a8d0cbe85b3f5d85c52596
#
_entry.id   a9dae80712a8d0cbe85b3f5d85c52596
#
_cell.length_a   1.000
_cell.length_b   1.000
_cell.length_c   1.000
_cell.angle_alpha   90.00
_cell.angle_beta   90.00
_cell.angle_gamma   90.00
#
_symmetry.space_group_name_H-M   'P 1'
#
loop_
_entity.id
_entity.type
_entity.pdbx_description
1 polymer ?
#
loop_
_entity_poly.entity_id
_entity_poly.type
_entity_poly.pdbx_seq_one_letter_code
_entity_poly.pdbx_strand_id
1 'polypeptide(L)'
;GSRVKIENLFFRTQYGLEVINPSMRPVLPWLALLDDRICTRLEELAPEVFFEGGDPGQLPLSTRRRVLRKACEHLAQPAHSWTMTDYSAVQRFAHHDLTEDIKDLLTLYRSNDDIAWFLLRMVWQGEVVGALAETKQFALDAQHKRTRLAAIRAVIDLGTAQDVAD
;
A
#
# COMPACT_ATOMS: atom_id res chain seq x y z
N GLY A 1 -30.58 -1.22 12.30
CA GLY A 1 -30.90 -2.32 11.40
C GLY A 1 -29.83 -3.40 11.37
N SER A 2 -30.03 -4.43 10.58
CA SER A 2 -29.10 -5.58 10.46
C SER A 2 -27.68 -5.17 10.02
N ARG A 3 -27.52 -4.13 9.20
CA ARG A 3 -26.21 -3.63 8.76
C ARG A 3 -25.38 -3.05 9.90
N VAL A 4 -25.99 -2.29 10.81
CA VAL A 4 -25.31 -1.73 11.98
C VAL A 4 -24.79 -2.86 12.88
N LYS A 5 -25.56 -3.93 13.03
CA LYS A 5 -25.16 -5.11 13.81
C LYS A 5 -23.99 -5.86 13.16
N ILE A 6 -23.96 -5.95 11.83
CA ILE A 6 -22.86 -6.59 11.08
C ILE A 6 -21.58 -5.77 11.23
N GLU A 7 -21.63 -4.45 11.06
CA GLU A 7 -20.47 -3.58 11.25
C GLU A 7 -19.83 -3.75 12.63
N ASN A 8 -20.65 -3.91 13.68
CA ASN A 8 -20.18 -4.10 15.05
C ASN A 8 -19.37 -5.40 15.26
N LEU A 9 -19.45 -6.38 14.35
CA LEU A 9 -18.61 -7.56 14.39
C LEU A 9 -17.15 -7.27 13.99
N PHE A 10 -16.95 -6.28 13.14
CA PHE A 10 -15.63 -5.94 12.57
C PHE A 10 -14.97 -4.77 13.26
N PHE A 11 -15.75 -3.81 13.72
CA PHE A 11 -15.28 -2.58 14.33
C PHE A 11 -15.83 -2.47 15.76
N ARG A 12 -14.95 -2.17 16.71
CA ARG A 12 -15.32 -2.01 18.12
C ARG A 12 -14.68 -0.75 18.69
N THR A 13 -15.26 -0.22 19.74
CA THR A 13 -14.70 0.89 20.50
C THR A 13 -13.88 0.34 21.67
N GLN A 14 -12.62 0.75 21.75
CA GLN A 14 -11.73 0.39 22.86
C GLN A 14 -11.04 1.65 23.35
N TYR A 15 -11.18 1.94 24.66
CA TYR A 15 -10.65 3.17 25.26
C TYR A 15 -11.11 4.45 24.56
N GLY A 16 -12.36 4.48 24.08
CA GLY A 16 -12.91 5.62 23.34
C GLY A 16 -12.46 5.72 21.88
N LEU A 17 -11.63 4.80 21.40
CA LEU A 17 -11.18 4.76 20.03
C LEU A 17 -11.82 3.59 19.28
N GLU A 18 -12.17 3.83 18.03
CA GLU A 18 -12.68 2.80 17.15
C GLU A 18 -11.52 1.95 16.62
N VAL A 19 -11.64 0.62 16.74
CA VAL A 19 -10.61 -0.32 16.33
C VAL A 19 -11.23 -1.50 15.56
N ILE A 20 -10.42 -2.14 14.73
CA ILE A 20 -10.80 -3.37 14.02
C ILE A 20 -10.73 -4.54 14.99
N ASN A 21 -11.74 -5.42 14.96
CA ASN A 21 -11.69 -6.69 15.67
C ASN A 21 -10.60 -7.57 15.03
N PRO A 22 -9.52 -7.92 15.76
CA PRO A 22 -8.38 -8.63 15.17
C PRO A 22 -8.74 -9.97 14.53
N SER A 23 -9.73 -10.69 15.07
CA SER A 23 -10.16 -11.98 14.54
C SER A 23 -10.85 -11.86 13.17
N MET A 24 -11.37 -10.68 12.87
CA MET A 24 -12.07 -10.39 11.60
C MET A 24 -11.20 -9.71 10.55
N ARG A 25 -9.98 -9.31 10.93
CA ARG A 25 -9.07 -8.59 10.03
C ARG A 25 -8.82 -9.30 8.69
N PRO A 26 -8.64 -10.63 8.62
CA PRO A 26 -8.38 -11.31 7.35
C PRO A 26 -9.55 -11.28 6.36
N VAL A 27 -10.79 -11.11 6.81
CA VAL A 27 -11.96 -11.08 5.92
C VAL A 27 -12.34 -9.67 5.47
N LEU A 28 -11.84 -8.64 6.14
CA LEU A 28 -12.17 -7.23 5.83
C LEU A 28 -11.82 -6.80 4.41
N PRO A 29 -10.66 -7.17 3.83
CA PRO A 29 -10.34 -6.80 2.45
C PRO A 29 -11.34 -7.35 1.42
N TRP A 30 -11.88 -8.54 1.68
CA TRP A 30 -12.92 -9.13 0.83
C TRP A 30 -14.26 -8.43 0.98
N LEU A 31 -14.66 -8.13 2.22
CA LEU A 31 -15.93 -7.48 2.52
C LEU A 31 -15.98 -6.03 2.03
N ALA A 32 -14.85 -5.35 2.02
CA ALA A 32 -14.74 -3.99 1.51
C ALA A 32 -15.11 -3.90 0.01
N LEU A 33 -14.97 -4.99 -0.74
CA LEU A 33 -15.40 -5.05 -2.13
C LEU A 33 -16.92 -5.16 -2.29
N LEU A 34 -17.61 -5.65 -1.26
CA LEU A 34 -19.03 -5.94 -1.27
C LEU A 34 -19.87 -4.91 -0.55
N ASP A 35 -19.28 -4.16 0.37
CA ASP A 35 -19.99 -3.20 1.21
C ASP A 35 -19.22 -1.88 1.33
N ASP A 36 -19.79 -0.82 0.76
CA ASP A 36 -19.17 0.50 0.73
C ASP A 36 -18.95 1.11 2.13
N ARG A 37 -19.78 0.77 3.11
CA ARG A 37 -19.61 1.26 4.47
C ARG A 37 -18.38 0.64 5.13
N ILE A 38 -18.20 -0.66 4.95
CA ILE A 38 -17.01 -1.38 5.43
C ILE A 38 -15.78 -0.81 4.73
N CYS A 39 -15.84 -0.61 3.42
CA CYS A 39 -14.76 -0.02 2.64
C CYS A 39 -14.36 1.35 3.18
N THR A 40 -15.32 2.24 3.39
CA THR A 40 -15.07 3.60 3.90
C THR A 40 -14.46 3.57 5.30
N ARG A 41 -14.98 2.75 6.19
CA ARG A 41 -14.47 2.64 7.56
C ARG A 41 -13.06 2.05 7.59
N LEU A 42 -12.80 1.04 6.78
CA LEU A 42 -11.48 0.44 6.66
C LEU A 42 -10.47 1.45 6.12
N GLU A 43 -10.86 2.21 5.10
CA GLU A 43 -10.04 3.28 4.53
C GLU A 43 -9.63 4.33 5.58
N GLU A 44 -10.53 4.66 6.51
CA GLU A 44 -10.27 5.65 7.54
C GLU A 44 -9.45 5.10 8.72
N LEU A 45 -9.74 3.87 9.15
CA LEU A 45 -9.16 3.30 10.37
C LEU A 45 -7.84 2.58 10.13
N ALA A 46 -7.73 1.82 9.05
CA ALA A 46 -6.57 0.99 8.78
C ALA A 46 -6.44 0.72 7.27
N PRO A 47 -6.06 1.72 6.48
CA PRO A 47 -5.93 1.56 5.02
C PRO A 47 -4.91 0.50 4.62
N GLU A 48 -3.92 0.20 5.45
CA GLU A 48 -2.93 -0.85 5.20
C GLU A 48 -3.54 -2.26 5.10
N VAL A 49 -4.72 -2.47 5.67
CA VAL A 49 -5.42 -3.78 5.59
C VAL A 49 -5.77 -4.15 4.14
N PHE A 50 -5.96 -3.19 3.27
CA PHE A 50 -6.17 -3.45 1.84
C PHE A 50 -4.98 -4.15 1.16
N PHE A 51 -3.81 -4.11 1.76
CA PHE A 51 -2.60 -4.78 1.26
C PHE A 51 -2.32 -6.12 1.95
N GLU A 52 -3.23 -6.58 2.80
CA GLU A 52 -3.06 -7.83 3.55
C GLU A 52 -3.80 -9.02 2.92
N GLY A 53 -4.65 -8.78 1.94
CA GLY A 53 -5.42 -9.83 1.28
C GLY A 53 -6.49 -9.27 0.36
N GLY A 54 -7.45 -10.11 0.01
CA GLY A 54 -8.54 -9.73 -0.87
C GLY A 54 -8.13 -9.59 -2.33
N ASP A 55 -8.92 -8.84 -3.06
CA ASP A 55 -8.62 -8.45 -4.44
C ASP A 55 -8.76 -6.93 -4.62
N PRO A 56 -7.82 -6.16 -4.07
CA PRO A 56 -7.91 -4.70 -4.04
C PRO A 56 -7.83 -4.05 -5.42
N GLY A 57 -7.39 -4.77 -6.44
CA GLY A 57 -7.41 -4.29 -7.82
C GLY A 57 -8.82 -4.05 -8.37
N GLN A 58 -9.84 -4.65 -7.76
CA GLN A 58 -11.24 -4.42 -8.13
C GLN A 58 -11.82 -3.12 -7.55
N LEU A 59 -11.14 -2.48 -6.63
CA LEU A 59 -11.56 -1.18 -6.12
C LEU A 59 -11.47 -0.12 -7.22
N PRO A 60 -12.40 0.85 -7.26
CA PRO A 60 -12.30 1.97 -8.20
C PRO A 60 -10.96 2.71 -8.05
N LEU A 61 -10.45 3.28 -9.14
CA LEU A 61 -9.19 4.02 -9.14
C LEU A 61 -9.18 5.13 -8.08
N SER A 62 -10.28 5.88 -7.95
CA SER A 62 -10.38 6.95 -6.95
C SER A 62 -10.20 6.41 -5.52
N THR A 63 -10.75 5.25 -5.22
CA THR A 63 -10.58 4.59 -3.92
C THR A 63 -9.15 4.11 -3.73
N ARG A 64 -8.55 3.47 -4.74
CA ARG A 64 -7.16 3.01 -4.66
C ARG A 64 -6.19 4.17 -4.44
N ARG A 65 -6.41 5.30 -5.08
CA ARG A 65 -5.63 6.53 -4.85
C ARG A 65 -5.69 6.99 -3.39
N ARG A 66 -6.90 7.08 -2.84
CA ARG A 66 -7.08 7.48 -1.43
C ARG A 66 -6.46 6.48 -0.47
N VAL A 67 -6.70 5.18 -0.68
CA VAL A 67 -6.15 4.12 0.15
C VAL A 67 -4.62 4.17 0.17
N LEU A 68 -4.00 4.32 -0.99
CA LEU A 68 -2.54 4.41 -1.09
C LEU A 68 -1.97 5.60 -0.30
N ARG A 69 -2.55 6.79 -0.46
CA ARG A 69 -2.12 7.99 0.26
C ARG A 69 -2.32 7.86 1.76
N LYS A 70 -3.47 7.38 2.18
CA LYS A 70 -3.78 7.15 3.61
C LYS A 70 -2.91 6.07 4.23
N ALA A 71 -2.59 5.01 3.50
CA ALA A 71 -1.66 3.99 3.97
C ALA A 71 -0.27 4.59 4.24
N CYS A 72 0.24 5.42 3.33
CA CYS A 72 1.50 6.12 3.55
C CYS A 72 1.44 7.06 4.76
N GLU A 73 0.35 7.80 4.93
CA GLU A 73 0.15 8.66 6.10
C GLU A 73 0.14 7.87 7.41
N HIS A 74 -0.53 6.71 7.43
CA HIS A 74 -0.53 5.81 8.59
C HIS A 74 0.88 5.29 8.90
N LEU A 75 1.60 4.83 7.89
CA LEU A 75 2.97 4.31 8.05
C LEU A 75 3.95 5.40 8.50
N ALA A 76 3.66 6.67 8.22
CA ALA A 76 4.48 7.79 8.65
C ALA A 76 4.35 8.11 10.15
N GLN A 77 3.34 7.58 10.83
CA GLN A 77 3.13 7.83 12.25
C GLN A 77 4.15 7.05 13.09
N PRO A 78 4.82 7.71 14.08
CA PRO A 78 5.91 7.08 14.83
C PRO A 78 5.52 5.82 15.61
N ALA A 79 4.27 5.74 16.06
CA ALA A 79 3.75 4.61 16.83
C ALA A 79 3.27 3.45 15.95
N HIS A 80 3.25 3.64 14.65
CA HIS A 80 2.75 2.65 13.72
C HIS A 80 3.84 1.64 13.37
N SER A 81 3.52 0.35 13.51
CA SER A 81 4.36 -0.74 13.02
C SER A 81 3.52 -1.66 12.14
N TRP A 82 3.91 -1.80 10.90
CA TRP A 82 3.26 -2.69 9.95
C TRP A 82 4.30 -3.27 9.01
N THR A 83 4.17 -4.55 8.73
CA THR A 83 5.02 -5.22 7.76
C THR A 83 4.15 -5.81 6.66
N MET A 84 4.51 -5.54 5.43
CA MET A 84 3.85 -6.13 4.27
C MET A 84 4.07 -7.65 4.29
N THR A 85 2.98 -8.40 4.35
CA THR A 85 3.02 -9.87 4.42
C THR A 85 2.46 -10.53 3.17
N ASP A 86 1.59 -9.86 2.44
CA ASP A 86 0.97 -10.39 1.22
C ASP A 86 1.36 -9.58 -0.01
N TYR A 87 2.46 -9.98 -0.65
CA TYR A 87 2.93 -9.36 -1.89
C TYR A 87 1.95 -9.55 -3.06
N SER A 88 1.16 -10.61 -3.00
CA SER A 88 0.16 -10.91 -4.02
C SER A 88 -0.99 -9.89 -3.99
N ALA A 89 -1.42 -9.43 -2.79
CA ALA A 89 -2.38 -8.35 -2.67
C ALA A 89 -1.82 -7.03 -3.20
N VAL A 90 -0.56 -6.73 -2.89
CA VAL A 90 0.14 -5.54 -3.42
C VAL A 90 0.20 -5.58 -4.94
N GLN A 91 0.51 -6.72 -5.53
CA GLN A 91 0.55 -6.91 -6.98
C GLN A 91 -0.83 -6.66 -7.61
N ARG A 92 -1.89 -7.14 -6.99
CA ARG A 92 -3.27 -6.92 -7.48
C ARG A 92 -3.73 -5.46 -7.31
N PHE A 93 -3.24 -4.78 -6.29
CA PHE A 93 -3.57 -3.36 -6.05
C PHE A 93 -2.88 -2.42 -7.03
N ALA A 94 -1.61 -2.67 -7.30
CA ALA A 94 -0.75 -1.76 -8.06
C ALA A 94 -0.93 -1.98 -9.57
N HIS A 95 -1.33 -0.92 -10.25
CA HIS A 95 -1.45 -0.87 -11.70
C HIS A 95 -0.81 0.41 -12.22
N HIS A 96 -0.55 0.45 -13.53
CA HIS A 96 0.02 1.62 -14.21
C HIS A 96 -0.81 2.90 -14.02
N ASP A 97 -2.10 2.79 -13.74
CA ASP A 97 -2.98 3.93 -13.46
C ASP A 97 -2.65 4.67 -12.16
N LEU A 98 -1.83 4.06 -11.28
CA LEU A 98 -1.31 4.67 -10.05
C LEU A 98 0.10 5.26 -10.24
N THR A 99 0.65 5.28 -11.44
CA THR A 99 2.02 5.72 -11.70
C THR A 99 2.32 7.09 -11.11
N GLU A 100 1.50 8.08 -11.40
CA GLU A 100 1.73 9.45 -10.91
C GLU A 100 1.61 9.54 -9.39
N ASP A 101 0.65 8.83 -8.80
CA ASP A 101 0.52 8.78 -7.34
C ASP A 101 1.76 8.17 -6.68
N ILE A 102 2.27 7.07 -7.22
CA ILE A 102 3.48 6.40 -6.71
C ILE A 102 4.70 7.31 -6.84
N LYS A 103 4.87 8.00 -7.97
CA LYS A 103 5.97 8.94 -8.19
C LYS A 103 5.93 10.09 -7.17
N ASP A 104 4.75 10.69 -6.98
CA ASP A 104 4.56 11.76 -6.01
C ASP A 104 4.90 11.31 -4.59
N LEU A 105 4.43 10.12 -4.20
CA LEU A 105 4.67 9.56 -2.87
C LEU A 105 6.13 9.16 -2.66
N LEU A 106 6.81 8.62 -3.67
CA LEU A 106 8.25 8.33 -3.61
C LEU A 106 9.06 9.62 -3.36
N THR A 107 8.67 10.71 -3.97
CA THR A 107 9.29 12.02 -3.75
C THR A 107 8.98 12.54 -2.36
N LEU A 108 7.72 12.51 -1.95
CA LEU A 108 7.26 13.02 -0.65
C LEU A 108 7.89 12.28 0.53
N TYR A 109 7.99 10.96 0.43
CA TYR A 109 8.49 10.09 1.51
C TYR A 109 9.92 9.58 1.26
N ARG A 110 10.70 10.31 0.48
CA ARG A 110 12.07 9.92 0.13
C ARG A 110 12.95 9.59 1.35
N SER A 111 12.76 10.31 2.44
CA SER A 111 13.54 10.14 3.67
C SER A 111 12.93 9.14 4.66
N ASN A 112 11.79 8.54 4.35
CA ASN A 112 11.17 7.52 5.17
C ASN A 112 11.43 6.13 4.58
N ASP A 113 12.32 5.37 5.19
CA ASP A 113 12.76 4.08 4.65
C ASP A 113 11.61 3.07 4.52
N ASP A 114 10.75 2.96 5.51
CA ASP A 114 9.65 1.99 5.50
C ASP A 114 8.66 2.28 4.38
N ILE A 115 8.29 3.53 4.20
CA ILE A 115 7.36 3.95 3.14
C ILE A 115 8.03 3.82 1.76
N ALA A 116 9.27 4.27 1.63
CA ALA A 116 10.02 4.14 0.38
C ALA A 116 10.12 2.67 -0.04
N TRP A 117 10.47 1.78 0.90
CA TRP A 117 10.53 0.34 0.64
C TRP A 117 9.17 -0.22 0.18
N PHE A 118 8.09 0.14 0.86
CA PHE A 118 6.73 -0.25 0.51
C PHE A 118 6.37 0.17 -0.93
N LEU A 119 6.64 1.43 -1.28
CA LEU A 119 6.35 1.97 -2.61
C LEU A 119 7.22 1.32 -3.70
N LEU A 120 8.49 1.05 -3.41
CA LEU A 120 9.39 0.37 -4.35
C LEU A 120 8.97 -1.09 -4.58
N ARG A 121 8.50 -1.77 -3.54
CA ARG A 121 7.88 -3.10 -3.70
C ARG A 121 6.64 -3.04 -4.58
N MET A 122 5.85 -1.99 -4.46
CA MET A 122 4.67 -1.75 -5.29
C MET A 122 5.06 -1.52 -6.77
N VAL A 123 6.09 -0.73 -7.02
CA VAL A 123 6.64 -0.55 -8.37
C VAL A 123 7.03 -1.90 -8.98
N TRP A 124 7.76 -2.69 -8.22
CA TRP A 124 8.24 -3.99 -8.68
C TRP A 124 7.11 -4.99 -8.91
N GLN A 125 6.29 -5.24 -7.88
CA GLN A 125 5.21 -6.23 -7.93
C GLN A 125 4.09 -5.85 -8.91
N GLY A 126 3.80 -4.56 -9.04
CA GLY A 126 2.78 -4.05 -9.96
C GLY A 126 3.30 -3.72 -11.36
N GLU A 127 4.58 -3.95 -11.61
CA GLU A 127 5.22 -3.64 -12.90
C GLU A 127 4.98 -2.19 -13.35
N VAL A 128 5.12 -1.24 -12.42
CA VAL A 128 4.85 0.19 -12.65
C VAL A 128 6.07 0.84 -13.32
N VAL A 129 6.27 0.53 -14.58
CA VAL A 129 7.45 0.98 -15.36
C VAL A 129 7.57 2.50 -15.48
N GLY A 130 6.45 3.24 -15.40
CA GLY A 130 6.47 4.70 -15.43
C GLY A 130 7.16 5.35 -14.23
N ALA A 131 7.41 4.61 -13.15
CA ALA A 131 8.12 5.09 -11.96
C ALA A 131 9.60 4.65 -11.92
N LEU A 132 10.14 4.10 -13.00
CA LEU A 132 11.52 3.59 -13.02
C LEU A 132 12.58 4.67 -12.85
N ALA A 133 12.34 5.88 -13.34
CA ALA A 133 13.29 6.99 -13.17
C ALA A 133 13.51 7.31 -11.69
N GLU A 134 12.44 7.42 -10.92
CA GLU A 134 12.48 7.64 -9.47
C GLU A 134 13.06 6.44 -8.73
N THR A 135 12.69 5.23 -9.15
CA THR A 135 13.23 3.98 -8.60
C THR A 135 14.74 3.89 -8.80
N LYS A 136 15.23 4.28 -9.94
CA LYS A 136 16.67 4.32 -10.25
C LYS A 136 17.44 5.24 -9.30
N GLN A 137 16.87 6.38 -8.92
CA GLN A 137 17.49 7.27 -7.93
C GLN A 137 17.67 6.56 -6.58
N PHE A 138 16.67 5.81 -6.12
CA PHE A 138 16.79 5.01 -4.90
C PHE A 138 17.86 3.91 -5.03
N ALA A 139 17.99 3.29 -6.19
CA ALA A 139 19.02 2.29 -6.42
C ALA A 139 20.44 2.87 -6.30
N LEU A 140 20.60 4.15 -6.66
CA LEU A 140 21.90 4.84 -6.63
C LEU A 140 22.22 5.43 -5.26
N ASP A 141 21.24 6.01 -4.56
CA ASP A 141 21.50 6.86 -3.39
C ASP A 141 20.74 6.51 -2.11
N ALA A 142 19.90 5.46 -2.10
CA ALA A 142 19.19 5.08 -0.89
C ALA A 142 20.15 4.69 0.24
N GLN A 143 19.92 5.26 1.44
CA GLN A 143 20.78 5.05 2.60
C GLN A 143 20.67 3.64 3.18
N HIS A 144 19.46 3.06 3.15
CA HIS A 144 19.19 1.75 3.72
C HIS A 144 19.33 0.65 2.67
N LYS A 145 20.06 -0.40 3.04
CA LYS A 145 20.33 -1.55 2.16
C LYS A 145 19.05 -2.19 1.63
N ARG A 146 18.05 -2.36 2.48
CA ARG A 146 16.76 -2.97 2.12
C ARG A 146 16.08 -2.20 0.99
N THR A 147 15.98 -0.90 1.14
CA THR A 147 15.34 -0.01 0.16
C THR A 147 16.13 0.03 -1.14
N ARG A 148 17.45 0.13 -1.05
CA ARG A 148 18.34 0.12 -2.22
C ARG A 148 18.21 -1.19 -3.00
N LEU A 149 18.20 -2.35 -2.32
CA LEU A 149 18.03 -3.65 -2.97
C LEU A 149 16.65 -3.79 -3.65
N ALA A 150 15.59 -3.30 -3.01
CA ALA A 150 14.26 -3.30 -3.62
C ALA A 150 14.24 -2.48 -4.92
N ALA A 151 14.88 -1.31 -4.91
CA ALA A 151 15.01 -0.47 -6.09
C ALA A 151 15.84 -1.15 -7.20
N ILE A 152 16.97 -1.74 -6.84
CA ILE A 152 17.83 -2.46 -7.79
C ILE A 152 17.06 -3.62 -8.46
N ARG A 153 16.34 -4.40 -7.69
CA ARG A 153 15.52 -5.50 -8.24
C ARG A 153 14.46 -5.01 -9.20
N ALA A 154 13.77 -3.94 -8.86
CA ALA A 154 12.77 -3.34 -9.75
C ALA A 154 13.40 -2.88 -11.07
N VAL A 155 14.54 -2.21 -11.02
CA VAL A 155 15.25 -1.74 -12.22
C VAL A 155 15.73 -2.93 -13.07
N ILE A 156 16.27 -3.98 -12.44
CA ILE A 156 16.75 -5.17 -13.18
C ILE A 156 15.58 -5.89 -13.86
N ASP A 157 14.48 -6.08 -13.16
CA ASP A 157 13.35 -6.87 -13.65
C ASP A 157 12.48 -6.11 -14.65
N LEU A 158 12.35 -4.79 -14.50
CA LEU A 158 11.43 -3.98 -15.29
C LEU A 158 12.12 -3.04 -16.27
N GLY A 159 13.40 -2.75 -16.07
CA GLY A 159 14.15 -1.80 -16.86
C GLY A 159 14.61 -2.36 -18.19
N THR A 160 14.99 -1.46 -19.09
CA THR A 160 15.70 -1.81 -20.33
C THR A 160 17.18 -2.07 -20.03
N ALA A 161 17.92 -2.60 -21.00
CA ALA A 161 19.37 -2.79 -20.86
C ALA A 161 20.11 -1.48 -20.51
N GLN A 162 19.62 -0.35 -20.99
CA GLN A 162 20.20 0.96 -20.69
C GLN A 162 19.92 1.39 -19.23
N ASP A 163 18.72 1.14 -18.71
CA ASP A 163 18.39 1.44 -17.32
C ASP A 163 19.26 0.66 -16.34
N VAL A 164 19.62 -0.56 -16.71
CA VAL A 164 20.47 -1.43 -15.88
C VAL A 164 21.95 -1.02 -15.99
N ALA A 165 22.40 -0.55 -17.16
CA ALA A 165 23.78 -0.17 -17.40
C ALA A 165 24.16 1.17 -16.73
N ASP A 166 23.21 2.09 -16.60
CA ASP A 166 23.41 3.38 -15.94
C ASP A 166 23.31 3.24 -14.41
#